data_79f45834d27fe44d2196d8d1520e707d
#
_entry.id   79f45834d27fe44d2196d8d1520e707d
#
_cell.length_a   1.000
_cell.length_b   1.000
_cell.length_c   1.000
_cell.angle_alpha   90.00
_cell.angle_beta   90.00
_cell.angle_gamma   90.00
#
_symmetry.space_group_name_H-M   'P 1'
#
loop_
_entity.id
_entity.type
_entity.pdbx_description
1 polymer ?
#
loop_
_entity_poly.entity_id
_entity_poly.type
_entity_poly.pdbx_seq_one_letter_code
_entity_poly.pdbx_strand_id
1 'polypeptide(L)'
;MFAYYELIPYNYSFLSAEQKFIVHDSFRQLIAQNREGKIHALQIATESSVRSTQEQAKKLVTGRLREVAVQKIDKQTDALVEMIGDTQVDYRFYLGFKLMVTEQDLNLKALKKSVWLTFKEFLCEVNHTLMGDFLSMSNDEVQRYMKMEKLLENKISRRFKVRRLDKNDFGYLIEHLYGRDGMVYEDYEYTLPKKKLKKETLVKRYDLIRPSRCLMEESPRYLRLEHEDSETYVTYFTVNAIVGELDFPSSEIFYYQQQQFTFPIDTSMNVEIVENRKALTTVRNKKKELKDLDNHAFQSGSETSSNVVDALDSVDELETDLDQSKESMYKLSYVIRVSAPCLL
;
A
#
# COMPACT_ATOMS: atom_id res chain seq x y z
N MET A 1 -7.28 9.51 -7.81
CA MET A 1 -6.63 8.42 -8.57
C MET A 1 -5.31 8.07 -7.92
N PHE A 2 -4.89 6.78 -7.96
CA PHE A 2 -3.58 6.35 -7.47
C PHE A 2 -2.74 5.82 -8.62
N ALA A 3 -1.44 6.09 -8.58
CA ALA A 3 -0.45 5.42 -9.41
C ALA A 3 0.34 4.44 -8.54
N TYR A 4 0.47 3.20 -8.99
CA TYR A 4 1.20 2.15 -8.29
C TYR A 4 2.45 1.72 -9.04
N TYR A 5 3.50 1.50 -8.27
CA TYR A 5 4.79 1.03 -8.74
C TYR A 5 5.23 -0.15 -7.89
N GLU A 6 5.76 -1.17 -8.53
CA GLU A 6 6.49 -2.22 -7.85
C GLU A 6 7.89 -1.73 -7.51
N LEU A 7 8.28 -1.86 -6.27
CA LEU A 7 9.62 -1.58 -5.80
C LEU A 7 10.46 -2.86 -5.94
N ILE A 8 11.51 -2.79 -6.75
CA ILE A 8 12.45 -3.91 -6.90
C ILE A 8 13.32 -3.96 -5.65
N PRO A 9 13.20 -5.01 -4.81
CA PRO A 9 13.88 -5.07 -3.54
C PRO A 9 15.39 -5.19 -3.74
N TYR A 10 16.15 -4.70 -2.79
CA TYR A 10 17.55 -4.99 -2.58
C TYR A 10 17.71 -5.76 -1.28
N ASN A 11 18.77 -6.55 -1.20
CA ASN A 11 18.99 -7.39 -0.02
C ASN A 11 19.41 -6.52 1.17
N TYR A 12 18.42 -6.05 1.93
CA TYR A 12 18.58 -5.14 3.05
C TYR A 12 19.45 -5.72 4.18
N SER A 13 19.40 -7.04 4.40
CA SER A 13 20.18 -7.74 5.42
C SER A 13 21.69 -7.59 5.24
N PHE A 14 22.15 -7.46 4.00
CA PHE A 14 23.57 -7.36 3.68
C PHE A 14 24.06 -5.90 3.54
N LEU A 15 23.19 -4.92 3.78
CA LEU A 15 23.59 -3.52 3.75
C LEU A 15 24.36 -3.16 5.02
N SER A 16 25.44 -2.37 4.87
CA SER A 16 26.10 -1.73 6.01
C SER A 16 25.15 -0.69 6.65
N ALA A 17 25.44 -0.30 7.90
CA ALA A 17 24.66 0.74 8.59
C ALA A 17 24.58 2.03 7.77
N GLU A 18 25.68 2.47 7.15
CA GLU A 18 25.71 3.64 6.27
C GLU A 18 24.80 3.50 5.05
N GLN A 19 24.80 2.33 4.41
CA GLN A 19 23.92 2.04 3.28
C GLN A 19 22.44 2.01 3.69
N LYS A 20 22.14 1.47 4.88
CA LYS A 20 20.80 1.51 5.46
C LYS A 20 20.32 2.95 5.68
N PHE A 21 21.19 3.84 6.19
CA PHE A 21 20.89 5.27 6.33
C PHE A 21 20.58 5.93 4.99
N ILE A 22 21.33 5.61 3.92
CA ILE A 22 21.05 6.15 2.58
C ILE A 22 19.65 5.74 2.09
N VAL A 23 19.27 4.49 2.33
CA VAL A 23 17.93 3.97 1.99
C VAL A 23 16.86 4.70 2.78
N HIS A 24 17.03 4.79 4.09
CA HIS A 24 16.12 5.49 4.99
C HIS A 24 15.94 6.95 4.57
N ASP A 25 17.05 7.68 4.35
CA ASP A 25 16.99 9.08 3.92
C ASP A 25 16.31 9.23 2.55
N SER A 26 16.47 8.28 1.65
CA SER A 26 15.78 8.27 0.37
C SER A 26 14.25 8.16 0.54
N PHE A 27 13.76 7.31 1.45
CA PHE A 27 12.33 7.22 1.79
C PHE A 27 11.85 8.48 2.49
N ARG A 28 12.60 8.97 3.49
CA ARG A 28 12.29 10.21 4.19
C ARG A 28 12.12 11.38 3.21
N GLN A 29 13.06 11.54 2.28
CA GLN A 29 12.99 12.59 1.27
C GLN A 29 11.84 12.38 0.28
N LEU A 30 11.48 11.14 -0.06
CA LEU A 30 10.33 10.86 -0.92
C LEU A 30 9.04 11.31 -0.24
N ILE A 31 8.88 11.01 1.06
CA ILE A 31 7.71 11.41 1.84
C ILE A 31 7.69 12.93 2.03
N ALA A 32 8.79 13.54 2.45
CA ALA A 32 8.89 14.99 2.71
C ALA A 32 8.66 15.85 1.46
N GLN A 33 9.00 15.34 0.28
CA GLN A 33 8.75 16.04 -0.98
C GLN A 33 7.27 16.04 -1.41
N ASN A 34 6.45 15.18 -0.82
CA ASN A 34 5.01 15.16 -1.06
C ASN A 34 4.35 15.93 0.10
N ARG A 35 4.15 17.23 -0.09
CA ARG A 35 3.60 18.12 0.96
C ARG A 35 2.16 17.81 1.34
N GLU A 36 1.41 17.22 0.43
CA GLU A 36 0.03 16.80 0.60
C GLU A 36 -0.21 15.49 -0.15
N GLY A 37 -1.17 14.71 0.32
CA GLY A 37 -1.60 13.52 -0.38
C GLY A 37 -1.59 12.27 0.46
N LYS A 38 -1.67 11.13 -0.21
CA LYS A 38 -1.63 9.81 0.43
C LYS A 38 -0.60 8.94 -0.28
N ILE A 39 0.18 8.24 0.52
CA ILE A 39 1.10 7.19 0.08
C ILE A 39 0.58 5.88 0.65
N HIS A 40 0.52 4.87 -0.18
CA HIS A 40 0.16 3.52 0.20
C HIS A 40 1.36 2.61 -0.06
N ALA A 41 1.94 2.05 0.98
CA ALA A 41 2.95 1.01 0.85
C ALA A 41 2.29 -0.33 1.13
N LEU A 42 2.44 -1.26 0.20
CA LEU A 42 1.84 -2.57 0.25
C LEU A 42 2.94 -3.62 0.07
N GLN A 43 2.97 -4.60 0.96
CA GLN A 43 3.79 -5.78 0.85
C GLN A 43 2.88 -6.98 0.73
N ILE A 44 3.09 -7.78 -0.29
CA ILE A 44 2.29 -8.95 -0.60
C ILE A 44 3.18 -10.18 -0.55
N ALA A 45 2.76 -11.17 0.21
CA ALA A 45 3.35 -12.49 0.19
C ALA A 45 2.88 -13.24 -1.06
N THR A 46 3.80 -13.61 -1.92
CA THR A 46 3.52 -14.35 -3.15
C THR A 46 4.13 -15.74 -3.04
N GLU A 47 3.50 -16.71 -3.67
CA GLU A 47 4.11 -18.01 -3.86
C GLU A 47 5.01 -17.98 -5.09
N SER A 48 6.24 -18.46 -4.96
CA SER A 48 7.16 -18.67 -6.06
C SER A 48 7.57 -20.12 -6.13
N SER A 49 7.63 -20.68 -7.33
CA SER A 49 8.12 -22.04 -7.55
C SER A 49 9.62 -22.03 -7.75
N VAL A 50 10.33 -22.84 -6.98
CA VAL A 50 11.77 -23.04 -7.16
C VAL A 50 12.06 -23.55 -8.58
N ARG A 51 11.24 -24.48 -9.08
CA ARG A 51 11.37 -25.01 -10.45
C ARG A 51 11.16 -23.92 -11.49
N SER A 52 10.11 -23.10 -11.37
CA SER A 52 9.83 -22.03 -12.31
C SER A 52 10.97 -21.01 -12.36
N THR A 53 11.49 -20.60 -11.21
CA THR A 53 12.63 -19.67 -11.13
C THR A 53 13.88 -20.24 -11.78
N GLN A 54 14.17 -21.54 -11.57
CA GLN A 54 15.32 -22.19 -12.17
C GLN A 54 15.16 -22.42 -13.67
N GLU A 55 13.95 -22.66 -14.17
CA GLU A 55 13.67 -22.67 -15.61
C GLU A 55 13.94 -21.34 -16.28
N GLN A 56 13.60 -20.23 -15.63
CA GLN A 56 13.98 -18.90 -16.12
C GLN A 56 15.49 -18.70 -16.15
N ALA A 57 16.20 -19.17 -15.11
CA ALA A 57 17.66 -19.11 -15.07
C ALA A 57 18.30 -19.93 -16.21
N LYS A 58 17.77 -21.11 -16.52
CA LYS A 58 18.23 -21.93 -17.67
C LYS A 58 18.13 -21.21 -19.02
N LYS A 59 17.09 -20.38 -19.21
CA LYS A 59 16.92 -19.58 -20.44
C LYS A 59 18.03 -18.52 -20.62
N LEU A 60 18.61 -18.06 -19.51
CA LEU A 60 19.70 -17.07 -19.51
C LEU A 60 21.06 -17.70 -19.78
N VAL A 61 21.20 -19.02 -19.65
CA VAL A 61 22.48 -19.72 -19.87
C VAL A 61 22.77 -19.80 -21.36
N THR A 62 23.91 -19.22 -21.75
CA THR A 62 24.40 -19.21 -23.14
C THR A 62 25.83 -19.73 -23.21
N GLY A 63 26.30 -20.08 -24.41
CA GLY A 63 27.68 -20.44 -24.65
C GLY A 63 27.92 -21.95 -24.77
N ARG A 64 29.21 -22.33 -24.94
CA ARG A 64 29.64 -23.70 -25.30
C ARG A 64 29.32 -24.77 -24.25
N LEU A 65 29.21 -24.38 -22.98
CA LEU A 65 28.96 -25.29 -21.85
C LEU A 65 27.48 -25.26 -21.40
N ARG A 66 26.58 -24.76 -22.24
CA ARG A 66 25.16 -24.63 -21.88
C ARG A 66 24.54 -25.93 -21.38
N GLU A 67 24.76 -27.04 -22.06
CA GLU A 67 24.17 -28.34 -21.69
C GLU A 67 24.64 -28.79 -20.30
N VAL A 68 25.94 -28.67 -20.03
CA VAL A 68 26.51 -29.02 -18.73
C VAL A 68 25.96 -28.10 -17.61
N ALA A 69 25.83 -26.82 -17.89
CA ALA A 69 25.28 -25.86 -16.93
C ALA A 69 23.80 -26.14 -16.65
N VAL A 70 22.99 -26.45 -17.67
CA VAL A 70 21.58 -26.82 -17.51
C VAL A 70 21.45 -28.11 -16.68
N GLN A 71 22.22 -29.15 -16.97
CA GLN A 71 22.20 -30.37 -16.17
C GLN A 71 22.60 -30.11 -14.70
N LYS A 72 23.51 -29.20 -14.45
CA LYS A 72 23.90 -28.83 -13.09
C LYS A 72 22.74 -28.09 -12.39
N ILE A 73 22.08 -27.18 -13.08
CA ILE A 73 20.91 -26.44 -12.55
C ILE A 73 19.80 -27.46 -12.23
N ASP A 74 19.52 -28.42 -13.10
CA ASP A 74 18.50 -29.45 -12.85
C ASP A 74 18.78 -30.23 -11.56
N LYS A 75 19.99 -30.75 -11.41
CA LYS A 75 20.38 -31.48 -10.19
C LYS A 75 20.30 -30.61 -8.94
N GLN A 76 20.68 -29.35 -9.03
CA GLN A 76 20.60 -28.43 -7.90
C GLN A 76 19.14 -28.10 -7.58
N THR A 77 18.28 -27.96 -8.60
CA THR A 77 16.84 -27.73 -8.43
C THR A 77 16.18 -28.89 -7.71
N ASP A 78 16.45 -30.15 -8.15
CA ASP A 78 15.88 -31.31 -7.52
C ASP A 78 16.32 -31.44 -6.05
N ALA A 79 17.60 -31.20 -5.75
CA ALA A 79 18.09 -31.20 -4.39
C ALA A 79 17.47 -30.07 -3.52
N LEU A 80 17.29 -28.89 -4.08
CA LEU A 80 16.63 -27.78 -3.38
C LEU A 80 15.16 -28.10 -3.09
N VAL A 81 14.43 -28.61 -4.09
CA VAL A 81 13.01 -28.99 -3.94
C VAL A 81 12.85 -30.10 -2.90
N GLU A 82 13.77 -31.08 -2.88
CA GLU A 82 13.77 -32.14 -1.87
C GLU A 82 14.01 -31.58 -0.44
N MET A 83 14.85 -30.55 -0.32
CA MET A 83 15.25 -29.99 0.97
C MET A 83 14.23 -28.98 1.53
N ILE A 84 13.67 -28.11 0.72
CA ILE A 84 12.82 -26.97 1.15
C ILE A 84 11.42 -26.95 0.55
N GLY A 85 11.08 -27.90 -0.33
CA GLY A 85 9.83 -27.89 -1.11
C GLY A 85 9.93 -27.04 -2.37
N ASP A 86 8.96 -27.21 -3.28
CA ASP A 86 8.93 -26.44 -4.53
C ASP A 86 8.36 -25.03 -4.34
N THR A 87 7.38 -24.89 -3.45
CA THR A 87 6.71 -23.60 -3.19
C THR A 87 7.40 -22.87 -2.04
N GLN A 88 7.86 -21.67 -2.31
CA GLN A 88 8.45 -20.75 -1.33
C GLN A 88 7.64 -19.47 -1.26
N VAL A 89 7.60 -18.86 -0.09
CA VAL A 89 7.01 -17.54 0.11
C VAL A 89 8.05 -16.49 -0.26
N ASP A 90 7.72 -15.67 -1.23
CA ASP A 90 8.47 -14.46 -1.59
C ASP A 90 7.62 -13.22 -1.33
N TYR A 91 8.24 -12.05 -1.27
CA TYR A 91 7.57 -10.82 -0.96
C TYR A 91 7.73 -9.80 -2.07
N ARG A 92 6.60 -9.22 -2.49
CA ARG A 92 6.58 -8.13 -3.47
C ARG A 92 6.15 -6.85 -2.78
N PHE A 93 6.79 -5.76 -3.14
CA PHE A 93 6.59 -4.46 -2.53
C PHE A 93 6.02 -3.48 -3.54
N TYR A 94 4.95 -2.79 -3.16
CA TYR A 94 4.27 -1.83 -4.02
C TYR A 94 4.14 -0.49 -3.32
N LEU A 95 4.37 0.57 -4.08
CA LEU A 95 4.16 1.95 -3.63
C LEU A 95 3.07 2.60 -4.47
N GLY A 96 2.00 3.01 -3.82
CA GLY A 96 0.91 3.76 -4.40
C GLY A 96 0.96 5.22 -3.99
N PHE A 97 0.79 6.13 -4.94
CA PHE A 97 0.73 7.56 -4.68
C PHE A 97 -0.58 8.13 -5.16
N LYS A 98 -1.27 8.88 -4.31
CA LYS A 98 -2.45 9.63 -4.73
C LYS A 98 -2.02 10.77 -5.64
N LEU A 99 -2.47 10.72 -6.89
CA LEU A 99 -2.25 11.81 -7.84
C LEU A 99 -3.20 12.96 -7.50
N MET A 100 -2.62 14.09 -7.07
CA MET A 100 -3.36 15.31 -6.74
C MET A 100 -3.34 16.23 -7.96
N VAL A 101 -4.49 16.66 -8.41
CA VAL A 101 -4.59 17.77 -9.38
C VAL A 101 -4.44 19.06 -8.59
N THR A 102 -3.29 19.68 -8.65
CA THR A 102 -3.03 20.96 -7.99
C THR A 102 -3.86 22.05 -8.67
N GLU A 103 -4.60 22.83 -7.90
CA GLU A 103 -5.44 23.95 -8.40
C GLU A 103 -4.65 25.09 -9.06
N GLN A 104 -3.31 25.03 -9.02
CA GLN A 104 -2.43 26.08 -9.56
C GLN A 104 -2.45 26.26 -11.09
N ASP A 105 -3.09 25.35 -11.83
CA ASP A 105 -3.34 25.49 -13.26
C ASP A 105 -4.65 26.24 -13.60
N LEU A 106 -5.28 26.84 -12.60
CA LEU A 106 -6.57 27.52 -12.72
C LEU A 106 -6.40 28.99 -13.15
N ASN A 107 -6.19 29.22 -14.44
CA ASN A 107 -6.54 30.49 -15.06
C ASN A 107 -8.02 30.84 -14.77
N LEU A 108 -8.35 32.12 -14.60
CA LEU A 108 -9.71 32.63 -14.28
C LEU A 108 -10.85 32.07 -15.14
N LYS A 109 -10.57 31.56 -16.35
CA LYS A 109 -11.49 30.74 -17.16
C LYS A 109 -11.77 29.34 -16.58
N ALA A 110 -10.88 28.81 -15.74
CA ALA A 110 -11.04 27.55 -15.06
C ALA A 110 -11.88 27.67 -13.77
N LEU A 111 -12.02 28.87 -13.15
CA LEU A 111 -12.84 29.03 -11.95
C LEU A 111 -14.32 28.71 -12.21
N LYS A 112 -14.87 29.14 -13.35
CA LYS A 112 -16.24 28.73 -13.77
C LYS A 112 -16.32 27.22 -14.09
N LYS A 113 -15.23 26.63 -14.56
CA LYS A 113 -15.11 25.19 -14.83
C LYS A 113 -14.90 24.38 -13.55
N SER A 114 -14.26 24.96 -12.53
CA SER A 114 -14.02 24.38 -11.21
C SER A 114 -15.31 24.18 -10.41
N VAL A 115 -16.20 25.20 -10.37
CA VAL A 115 -17.51 25.07 -9.71
C VAL A 115 -18.35 23.99 -10.39
N TRP A 116 -18.27 23.90 -11.72
CA TRP A 116 -18.96 22.87 -12.49
C TRP A 116 -18.31 21.47 -12.30
N LEU A 117 -16.99 21.40 -12.15
CA LEU A 117 -16.26 20.18 -11.80
C LEU A 117 -16.59 19.70 -10.39
N THR A 118 -16.58 20.58 -9.40
CA THR A 118 -16.96 20.26 -8.00
C THR A 118 -18.42 19.81 -7.92
N PHE A 119 -19.31 20.44 -8.71
CA PHE A 119 -20.70 20.00 -8.83
C PHE A 119 -20.82 18.65 -9.55
N LYS A 120 -20.00 18.42 -10.56
CA LYS A 120 -19.92 17.13 -11.27
C LYS A 120 -19.31 16.03 -10.37
N GLU A 121 -18.29 16.34 -9.57
CA GLU A 121 -17.73 15.44 -8.56
C GLU A 121 -18.76 15.12 -7.48
N PHE A 122 -19.49 16.10 -6.99
CA PHE A 122 -20.60 15.90 -6.06
C PHE A 122 -21.72 15.05 -6.68
N LEU A 123 -22.12 15.31 -7.92
CA LEU A 123 -23.10 14.49 -8.64
C LEU A 123 -22.56 13.08 -8.93
N CYS A 124 -21.25 12.91 -9.19
CA CYS A 124 -20.62 11.61 -9.32
C CYS A 124 -20.60 10.85 -7.99
N GLU A 125 -20.33 11.53 -6.87
CA GLU A 125 -20.40 10.93 -5.53
C GLU A 125 -21.83 10.50 -5.16
N VAL A 126 -22.81 11.36 -5.45
CA VAL A 126 -24.24 11.06 -5.25
C VAL A 126 -24.72 9.94 -6.19
N ASN A 127 -24.27 9.94 -7.44
CA ASN A 127 -24.58 8.90 -8.42
C ASN A 127 -23.86 7.57 -8.09
N HIS A 128 -22.66 7.65 -7.53
CA HIS A 128 -21.88 6.54 -7.00
C HIS A 128 -22.60 5.83 -5.86
N THR A 129 -23.27 6.60 -5.01
CA THR A 129 -24.04 6.07 -3.87
C THR A 129 -25.39 5.49 -4.31
N LEU A 130 -25.99 6.00 -5.39
CA LEU A 130 -27.34 5.64 -5.82
C LEU A 130 -27.41 4.66 -7.00
N MET A 131 -26.45 4.67 -7.92
CA MET A 131 -26.55 3.90 -9.18
C MET A 131 -25.39 2.92 -9.45
N GLY A 132 -24.43 2.78 -8.52
CA GLY A 132 -23.26 1.91 -8.71
C GLY A 132 -22.28 2.42 -9.79
N ASP A 133 -21.07 2.14 -9.57
CA ASP A 133 -19.82 2.57 -10.16
C ASP A 133 -19.73 2.74 -11.69
N PHE A 134 -19.99 3.94 -12.17
CA PHE A 134 -19.57 4.35 -13.51
C PHE A 134 -18.53 5.48 -13.39
N LEU A 135 -17.26 5.15 -13.53
CA LEU A 135 -16.18 6.13 -13.65
C LEU A 135 -16.03 6.53 -15.12
N SER A 136 -16.71 7.59 -15.55
CA SER A 136 -16.44 8.22 -16.84
C SER A 136 -15.49 9.39 -16.63
N MET A 137 -14.20 9.18 -16.90
CA MET A 137 -13.23 10.27 -16.95
C MET A 137 -13.20 10.89 -18.35
N SER A 138 -13.10 12.22 -18.44
CA SER A 138 -12.87 12.86 -19.73
C SER A 138 -11.46 12.58 -20.23
N ASN A 139 -11.27 12.57 -21.56
CA ASN A 139 -9.92 12.38 -22.14
C ASN A 139 -8.90 13.41 -21.63
N ASP A 140 -9.34 14.64 -21.37
CA ASP A 140 -8.49 15.71 -20.85
C ASP A 140 -8.01 15.40 -19.40
N GLU A 141 -8.89 14.83 -18.57
CA GLU A 141 -8.55 14.40 -17.22
C GLU A 141 -7.55 13.25 -17.25
N VAL A 142 -7.80 12.25 -18.10
CA VAL A 142 -6.87 11.11 -18.27
C VAL A 142 -5.48 11.62 -18.68
N GLN A 143 -5.40 12.55 -19.64
CA GLN A 143 -4.12 13.12 -20.09
C GLN A 143 -3.38 13.89 -18.99
N ARG A 144 -4.11 14.59 -18.13
CA ARG A 144 -3.52 15.26 -16.96
C ARG A 144 -2.93 14.26 -15.98
N TYR A 145 -3.69 13.24 -15.62
CA TYR A 145 -3.19 12.19 -14.73
C TYR A 145 -1.98 11.46 -15.30
N MET A 146 -1.96 11.17 -16.60
CA MET A 146 -0.80 10.56 -17.27
C MET A 146 0.45 11.45 -17.22
N LYS A 147 0.30 12.76 -17.37
CA LYS A 147 1.43 13.71 -17.22
C LYS A 147 1.94 13.72 -15.78
N MET A 148 1.05 13.76 -14.80
CA MET A 148 1.43 13.74 -13.38
C MET A 148 2.10 12.42 -13.00
N GLU A 149 1.56 11.31 -13.46
CA GLU A 149 2.16 9.99 -13.26
C GLU A 149 3.59 9.93 -13.79
N LYS A 150 3.83 10.41 -15.03
CA LYS A 150 5.16 10.44 -15.64
C LYS A 150 6.16 11.30 -14.86
N LEU A 151 5.70 12.44 -14.32
CA LEU A 151 6.54 13.28 -13.45
C LEU A 151 6.88 12.57 -12.14
N LEU A 152 5.91 11.87 -11.55
CA LEU A 152 6.08 11.08 -10.35
C LEU A 152 7.04 9.91 -10.60
N GLU A 153 6.86 9.16 -11.67
CA GLU A 153 7.74 8.07 -12.09
C GLU A 153 9.19 8.53 -12.21
N ASN A 154 9.42 9.63 -12.91
CA ASN A 154 10.76 10.22 -13.05
C ASN A 154 11.37 10.63 -11.69
N LYS A 155 10.54 11.06 -10.75
CA LYS A 155 10.98 11.45 -9.41
C LYS A 155 11.37 10.24 -8.57
N ILE A 156 10.56 9.18 -8.62
CA ILE A 156 10.80 7.94 -7.85
C ILE A 156 11.98 7.17 -8.42
N SER A 157 12.05 7.02 -9.75
CA SER A 157 13.09 6.25 -10.45
C SER A 157 14.52 6.80 -10.26
N ARG A 158 14.66 8.06 -9.84
CA ARG A 158 15.97 8.63 -9.47
C ARG A 158 16.55 8.05 -8.19
N ARG A 159 15.73 7.49 -7.32
CA ARG A 159 16.10 7.04 -5.97
C ARG A 159 15.92 5.55 -5.78
N PHE A 160 14.90 4.99 -6.42
CA PHE A 160 14.50 3.59 -6.27
C PHE A 160 14.41 2.92 -7.64
N LYS A 161 14.76 1.64 -7.67
CA LYS A 161 14.43 0.80 -8.83
C LYS A 161 12.96 0.46 -8.75
N VAL A 162 12.16 1.03 -9.63
CA VAL A 162 10.71 0.82 -9.66
C VAL A 162 10.28 0.37 -11.05
N ARG A 163 9.22 -0.43 -11.08
CA ARG A 163 8.51 -0.86 -12.28
C ARG A 163 7.06 -0.40 -12.16
N ARG A 164 6.56 0.22 -13.21
CA ARG A 164 5.13 0.56 -13.29
C ARG A 164 4.31 -0.72 -13.38
N LEU A 165 3.19 -0.77 -12.63
CA LEU A 165 2.27 -1.89 -12.71
C LEU A 165 1.53 -1.91 -14.04
N ASP A 166 1.40 -3.10 -14.61
CA ASP A 166 0.57 -3.37 -15.75
C ASP A 166 -0.82 -3.92 -15.36
N LYS A 167 -1.58 -4.37 -16.33
CA LYS A 167 -2.93 -4.94 -16.09
C LYS A 167 -2.90 -6.25 -15.34
N ASN A 168 -1.88 -7.08 -15.59
CA ASN A 168 -1.73 -8.36 -14.92
C ASN A 168 -1.37 -8.14 -13.46
N ASP A 169 -0.46 -7.21 -13.17
CA ASP A 169 -0.09 -6.85 -11.81
C ASP A 169 -1.31 -6.40 -10.99
N PHE A 170 -2.15 -5.53 -11.57
CA PHE A 170 -3.37 -5.08 -10.90
C PHE A 170 -4.39 -6.19 -10.73
N GLY A 171 -4.56 -7.03 -11.73
CA GLY A 171 -5.43 -8.20 -11.65
C GLY A 171 -4.99 -9.13 -10.53
N TYR A 172 -3.71 -9.47 -10.49
CA TYR A 172 -3.11 -10.29 -9.44
C TYR A 172 -3.32 -9.68 -8.04
N LEU A 173 -3.04 -8.38 -7.87
CA LEU A 173 -3.23 -7.72 -6.58
C LEU A 173 -4.68 -7.78 -6.10
N ILE A 174 -5.64 -7.58 -7.00
CA ILE A 174 -7.06 -7.62 -6.65
C ILE A 174 -7.46 -9.06 -6.26
N GLU A 175 -7.07 -10.04 -7.05
CA GLU A 175 -7.38 -11.45 -6.75
C GLU A 175 -6.69 -11.91 -5.45
N HIS A 176 -5.42 -11.54 -5.26
CA HIS A 176 -4.70 -11.84 -4.03
C HIS A 176 -5.37 -11.22 -2.79
N LEU A 177 -5.81 -9.96 -2.88
CA LEU A 177 -6.41 -9.25 -1.74
C LEU A 177 -7.83 -9.75 -1.41
N TYR A 178 -8.59 -10.17 -2.40
CA TYR A 178 -9.97 -10.59 -2.23
C TYR A 178 -10.17 -12.12 -2.20
N GLY A 179 -9.33 -12.87 -2.89
CA GLY A 179 -9.50 -14.31 -3.04
C GLY A 179 -8.43 -15.12 -2.31
N ARG A 180 -7.16 -14.89 -2.63
CA ARG A 180 -6.00 -15.67 -2.20
C ARG A 180 -6.15 -17.17 -2.36
N ASP A 181 -6.11 -17.62 -3.59
CA ASP A 181 -6.18 -19.02 -3.98
C ASP A 181 -4.81 -19.71 -4.19
N GLY A 182 -3.72 -19.12 -3.66
CA GLY A 182 -2.38 -19.70 -3.75
C GLY A 182 -1.75 -19.62 -5.13
N MET A 183 -2.22 -18.73 -6.00
CA MET A 183 -1.64 -18.59 -7.34
C MET A 183 -0.22 -18.06 -7.32
N VAL A 184 0.65 -18.76 -8.04
CA VAL A 184 2.01 -18.31 -8.32
C VAL A 184 1.94 -17.08 -9.23
N TYR A 185 2.62 -16.01 -8.85
CA TYR A 185 2.55 -14.74 -9.59
C TYR A 185 3.03 -14.88 -11.04
N GLU A 186 4.05 -15.68 -11.29
CA GLU A 186 4.64 -15.91 -12.61
C GLU A 186 3.69 -16.58 -13.59
N ASP A 187 2.74 -17.36 -13.10
CA ASP A 187 1.76 -18.10 -13.89
C ASP A 187 0.43 -17.34 -14.04
N TYR A 188 0.32 -16.16 -13.40
CA TYR A 188 -0.91 -15.38 -13.43
C TYR A 188 -1.10 -14.64 -14.75
N GLU A 189 -2.22 -14.89 -15.42
CA GLU A 189 -2.67 -14.17 -16.61
C GLU A 189 -4.05 -13.56 -16.40
N TYR A 190 -4.12 -12.25 -16.38
CA TYR A 190 -5.37 -11.52 -16.24
C TYR A 190 -6.24 -11.65 -17.50
N THR A 191 -7.28 -12.44 -17.39
CA THR A 191 -8.27 -12.61 -18.47
C THR A 191 -9.49 -11.74 -18.20
N LEU A 192 -9.62 -10.64 -18.94
CA LEU A 192 -10.88 -9.89 -18.97
C LEU A 192 -12.02 -10.81 -19.41
N PRO A 193 -13.17 -10.82 -18.69
CA PRO A 193 -14.34 -11.56 -19.14
C PRO A 193 -14.69 -11.14 -20.57
N LYS A 194 -14.70 -12.11 -21.49
CA LYS A 194 -14.91 -11.91 -22.94
C LYS A 194 -16.36 -11.49 -23.26
N LYS A 195 -16.86 -10.41 -22.66
CA LYS A 195 -18.02 -9.71 -23.21
C LYS A 195 -17.53 -8.86 -24.36
N LYS A 196 -18.13 -9.02 -25.55
CA LYS A 196 -17.88 -8.17 -26.72
C LYS A 196 -18.12 -6.71 -26.31
N LEU A 197 -17.05 -6.02 -26.04
CA LEU A 197 -17.04 -4.66 -25.56
C LEU A 197 -17.25 -3.75 -26.75
N LYS A 198 -18.39 -3.08 -26.82
CA LYS A 198 -18.57 -1.93 -27.69
C LYS A 198 -17.60 -0.84 -27.26
N LYS A 199 -17.17 0.03 -28.18
CA LYS A 199 -16.06 1.00 -28.12
C LYS A 199 -15.92 1.87 -26.84
N GLU A 200 -16.88 1.85 -25.94
CA GLU A 200 -16.88 2.59 -24.66
C GLU A 200 -17.13 1.61 -23.52
N THR A 201 -16.09 0.93 -23.10
CA THR A 201 -16.22 -0.01 -22.00
C THR A 201 -15.91 0.64 -20.70
N LEU A 202 -16.94 0.98 -19.99
CA LEU A 202 -16.87 1.29 -18.57
C LEU A 202 -16.62 -0.03 -17.83
N VAL A 203 -15.42 -0.19 -17.29
CA VAL A 203 -15.10 -1.29 -16.38
C VAL A 203 -15.81 -0.97 -15.07
N LYS A 204 -16.82 -1.75 -14.73
CA LYS A 204 -17.49 -1.63 -13.43
C LYS A 204 -16.55 -2.17 -12.35
N ARG A 205 -16.62 -1.61 -11.16
CA ARG A 205 -15.88 -2.08 -9.97
C ARG A 205 -16.13 -3.57 -9.70
N TYR A 206 -17.36 -4.04 -9.95
CA TYR A 206 -17.71 -5.46 -9.88
C TYR A 206 -16.94 -6.35 -10.86
N ASP A 207 -16.55 -5.82 -12.01
CA ASP A 207 -15.82 -6.60 -13.02
C ASP A 207 -14.36 -6.82 -12.60
N LEU A 208 -13.85 -6.02 -11.65
CA LEU A 208 -12.53 -6.20 -11.03
C LEU A 208 -12.56 -7.20 -9.87
N ILE A 209 -13.69 -7.26 -9.13
CA ILE A 209 -13.84 -8.13 -7.94
C ILE A 209 -14.43 -9.51 -8.34
N ARG A 210 -15.14 -9.57 -9.46
CA ARG A 210 -15.85 -10.77 -9.94
C ARG A 210 -14.99 -12.01 -10.23
N PRO A 211 -13.67 -11.92 -10.49
CA PRO A 211 -12.82 -13.09 -10.61
C PRO A 211 -12.64 -13.87 -9.30
N SER A 212 -12.78 -13.23 -8.15
CA SER A 212 -12.70 -13.96 -6.89
C SER A 212 -13.93 -14.86 -6.72
N ARG A 213 -13.82 -16.09 -7.19
CA ARG A 213 -14.84 -17.14 -7.04
C ARG A 213 -14.82 -17.75 -5.65
N CYS A 214 -14.67 -16.92 -4.61
CA CYS A 214 -14.70 -17.40 -3.26
C CYS A 214 -16.00 -17.00 -2.57
N LEU A 215 -16.52 -17.91 -1.76
CA LEU A 215 -17.54 -17.59 -0.78
C LEU A 215 -16.87 -17.04 0.46
N MET A 216 -17.35 -15.92 0.95
CA MET A 216 -16.82 -15.28 2.14
C MET A 216 -17.78 -15.43 3.30
N GLU A 217 -17.31 -16.04 4.37
CA GLU A 217 -18.04 -16.19 5.61
C GLU A 217 -17.35 -15.36 6.71
N GLU A 218 -18.10 -14.48 7.35
CA GLU A 218 -17.58 -13.62 8.41
C GLU A 218 -17.74 -14.30 9.79
N SER A 219 -16.65 -14.29 10.55
CA SER A 219 -16.60 -14.63 11.96
C SER A 219 -16.04 -13.46 12.76
N PRO A 220 -16.33 -13.34 14.07
CA PRO A 220 -15.79 -12.24 14.88
C PRO A 220 -14.27 -12.11 14.92
N ARG A 221 -13.54 -13.17 14.58
CA ARG A 221 -12.07 -13.21 14.67
C ARG A 221 -11.37 -13.44 13.34
N TYR A 222 -12.08 -13.92 12.32
CA TYR A 222 -11.50 -14.26 11.01
C TYR A 222 -12.56 -14.20 9.92
N LEU A 223 -12.07 -14.12 8.68
CA LEU A 223 -12.87 -14.36 7.48
C LEU A 223 -12.51 -15.75 6.95
N ARG A 224 -13.49 -16.56 6.65
CA ARG A 224 -13.33 -17.82 5.93
C ARG A 224 -13.58 -17.55 4.46
N LEU A 225 -12.61 -17.87 3.64
CA LEU A 225 -12.68 -17.79 2.18
C LEU A 225 -12.74 -19.21 1.65
N GLU A 226 -13.86 -19.60 1.06
CA GLU A 226 -14.07 -20.92 0.50
C GLU A 226 -13.94 -20.84 -1.03
N HIS A 227 -12.99 -21.55 -1.56
CA HIS A 227 -12.74 -21.75 -3.00
C HIS A 227 -13.26 -23.13 -3.45
N GLU A 228 -13.27 -23.40 -4.77
CA GLU A 228 -13.75 -24.69 -5.28
C GLU A 228 -13.01 -25.90 -4.67
N ASP A 229 -11.69 -25.77 -4.45
CA ASP A 229 -10.82 -26.87 -3.98
C ASP A 229 -10.04 -26.56 -2.68
N SER A 230 -10.25 -25.40 -2.09
CA SER A 230 -9.47 -24.98 -0.90
C SER A 230 -10.26 -24.04 0.01
N GLU A 231 -9.85 -24.00 1.26
CA GLU A 231 -10.33 -23.03 2.25
C GLU A 231 -9.15 -22.20 2.76
N THR A 232 -9.39 -20.91 2.98
CA THR A 232 -8.40 -20.01 3.55
C THR A 232 -9.03 -19.19 4.66
N TYR A 233 -8.36 -19.13 5.80
CA TYR A 233 -8.76 -18.32 6.95
C TYR A 233 -7.90 -17.07 7.00
N VAL A 234 -8.52 -15.90 7.09
CA VAL A 234 -7.85 -14.62 7.04
C VAL A 234 -8.17 -13.81 8.29
N THR A 235 -7.14 -13.26 8.92
CA THR A 235 -7.27 -12.37 10.08
C THR A 235 -6.53 -11.08 9.83
N TYR A 236 -7.08 -9.96 10.32
CA TYR A 236 -6.48 -8.64 10.20
C TYR A 236 -6.10 -8.11 11.57
N PHE A 237 -4.87 -7.61 11.66
CA PHE A 237 -4.36 -6.90 12.82
C PHE A 237 -4.06 -5.46 12.44
N THR A 238 -4.33 -4.53 13.35
CA THR A 238 -3.97 -3.12 13.18
C THR A 238 -2.99 -2.70 14.26
N VAL A 239 -1.99 -1.91 13.87
CA VAL A 239 -1.09 -1.28 14.83
C VAL A 239 -1.77 0.00 15.32
N ASN A 240 -2.17 0.00 16.58
CA ASN A 240 -2.93 1.10 17.17
C ASN A 240 -2.04 2.28 17.61
N ALA A 241 -0.85 1.98 18.13
CA ALA A 241 0.12 2.99 18.52
C ALA A 241 1.54 2.48 18.31
N ILE A 242 2.42 3.37 17.85
CA ILE A 242 3.85 3.15 17.86
C ILE A 242 4.38 3.88 19.08
N VAL A 243 4.96 3.13 20.03
CA VAL A 243 5.41 3.68 21.29
C VAL A 243 6.85 4.13 21.18
N GLY A 244 7.09 5.40 21.50
CA GLY A 244 8.41 5.97 21.72
C GLY A 244 9.20 6.31 20.47
N GLU A 245 10.41 6.79 20.68
CA GLU A 245 11.40 7.00 19.65
C GLU A 245 12.00 5.66 19.24
N LEU A 246 12.06 5.42 17.94
CA LEU A 246 12.68 4.23 17.36
C LEU A 246 14.08 4.60 16.86
N ASP A 247 15.09 4.03 17.47
CA ASP A 247 16.48 4.19 17.02
C ASP A 247 16.70 3.49 15.68
N PHE A 248 17.28 4.20 14.73
CA PHE A 248 17.63 3.65 13.43
C PHE A 248 19.16 3.72 13.21
N PRO A 249 19.81 2.69 12.66
CA PRO A 249 19.29 1.36 12.39
C PRO A 249 19.26 0.50 13.66
N SER A 250 18.37 -0.41 13.83
CA SER A 250 18.25 -1.49 14.82
C SER A 250 16.81 -1.72 15.27
N SER A 251 15.91 -0.79 14.98
CA SER A 251 14.49 -0.84 15.38
C SER A 251 13.56 -1.17 14.22
N GLU A 252 14.07 -1.87 13.20
CA GLU A 252 13.27 -2.37 12.08
C GLU A 252 12.42 -3.57 12.51
N ILE A 253 11.55 -3.36 13.51
CA ILE A 253 10.78 -4.40 14.21
C ILE A 253 9.98 -5.25 13.20
N PHE A 254 9.27 -4.62 12.28
CA PHE A 254 8.44 -5.33 11.30
C PHE A 254 9.27 -6.16 10.34
N TYR A 255 10.46 -5.70 9.98
CA TYR A 255 11.38 -6.42 9.12
C TYR A 255 11.92 -7.69 9.81
N TYR A 256 12.36 -7.56 11.07
CA TYR A 256 12.90 -8.71 11.83
C TYR A 256 11.81 -9.68 12.24
N GLN A 257 10.63 -9.21 12.62
CA GLN A 257 9.50 -10.08 12.94
C GLN A 257 9.09 -10.92 11.74
N GLN A 258 9.02 -10.32 10.55
CA GLN A 258 8.66 -11.02 9.33
C GLN A 258 9.62 -12.17 8.99
N GLN A 259 10.91 -12.03 9.27
CA GLN A 259 11.88 -13.09 9.05
C GLN A 259 11.71 -14.28 10.01
N GLN A 260 11.00 -14.09 11.11
CA GLN A 260 10.76 -15.16 12.11
C GLN A 260 9.47 -15.93 11.84
N PHE A 261 8.57 -15.39 11.01
CA PHE A 261 7.33 -16.07 10.71
C PHE A 261 7.50 -17.08 9.58
N THR A 262 6.93 -18.28 9.80
CA THR A 262 6.94 -19.38 8.82
C THR A 262 5.69 -19.35 7.91
N PHE A 263 4.81 -18.40 8.11
CA PHE A 263 3.56 -18.23 7.37
C PHE A 263 3.54 -16.88 6.63
N PRO A 264 2.80 -16.80 5.52
CA PRO A 264 2.76 -15.59 4.71
C PRO A 264 2.01 -14.46 5.41
N ILE A 265 2.55 -13.25 5.31
CA ILE A 265 2.01 -12.02 5.90
C ILE A 265 1.94 -10.95 4.82
N ASP A 266 0.76 -10.39 4.61
CA ASP A 266 0.62 -9.18 3.82
C ASP A 266 0.57 -7.97 4.75
N THR A 267 1.18 -6.88 4.34
CA THR A 267 1.11 -5.62 5.10
C THR A 267 0.65 -4.47 4.23
N SER A 268 -0.15 -3.60 4.81
CA SER A 268 -0.68 -2.41 4.15
C SER A 268 -0.46 -1.20 5.05
N MET A 269 0.35 -0.26 4.60
CA MET A 269 0.63 0.98 5.30
C MET A 269 0.10 2.16 4.50
N ASN A 270 -0.85 2.88 5.08
CA ASN A 270 -1.35 4.12 4.52
C ASN A 270 -0.75 5.30 5.29
N VAL A 271 -0.12 6.20 4.58
CA VAL A 271 0.42 7.46 5.10
C VAL A 271 -0.36 8.61 4.49
N GLU A 272 -1.13 9.31 5.29
CA GLU A 272 -1.79 10.55 4.90
C GLU A 272 -0.92 11.72 5.32
N ILE A 273 -0.52 12.54 4.36
CA ILE A 273 0.33 13.71 4.58
C ILE A 273 -0.56 14.92 4.73
N VAL A 274 -0.53 15.54 5.91
CA VAL A 274 -1.30 16.73 6.23
C VAL A 274 -0.36 17.94 6.24
N GLU A 275 -0.65 18.93 5.40
CA GLU A 275 0.13 20.16 5.35
C GLU A 275 0.26 20.81 6.73
N ASN A 276 1.44 21.28 7.10
CA ASN A 276 1.76 21.86 8.40
C ASN A 276 0.72 22.87 8.89
N ARG A 277 0.30 23.80 8.04
CA ARG A 277 -0.70 24.82 8.40
C ARG A 277 -2.05 24.21 8.78
N LYS A 278 -2.49 23.18 8.05
CA LYS A 278 -3.74 22.45 8.35
C LYS A 278 -3.59 21.63 9.63
N ALA A 279 -2.42 21.01 9.80
CA ALA A 279 -2.08 20.25 10.99
C ALA A 279 -2.13 21.12 12.24
N LEU A 280 -1.43 22.26 12.24
CA LEU A 280 -1.43 23.23 13.34
C LEU A 280 -2.85 23.70 13.69
N THR A 281 -3.68 23.99 12.69
CA THR A 281 -5.07 24.38 12.94
C THR A 281 -5.84 23.27 13.64
N THR A 282 -5.68 22.03 13.21
CA THR A 282 -6.35 20.86 13.80
C THR A 282 -5.89 20.62 15.24
N VAL A 283 -4.58 20.67 15.48
CA VAL A 283 -3.97 20.51 16.81
C VAL A 283 -4.44 21.60 17.77
N ARG A 284 -4.43 22.86 17.36
CA ARG A 284 -4.93 23.99 18.16
C ARG A 284 -6.41 23.88 18.50
N ASN A 285 -7.22 23.41 17.56
CA ASN A 285 -8.64 23.17 17.83
C ASN A 285 -8.82 22.06 18.87
N LYS A 286 -8.04 20.96 18.75
CA LYS A 286 -8.08 19.86 19.72
C LYS A 286 -7.60 20.30 21.10
N LYS A 287 -6.54 21.11 21.17
CA LYS A 287 -6.06 21.71 22.43
C LYS A 287 -7.14 22.54 23.12
N LYS A 288 -7.87 23.37 22.34
CA LYS A 288 -8.98 24.16 22.87
C LYS A 288 -10.10 23.28 23.43
N GLU A 289 -10.49 22.23 22.70
CA GLU A 289 -11.50 21.26 23.15
C GLU A 289 -11.08 20.59 24.46
N LEU A 290 -9.84 20.14 24.57
CA LEU A 290 -9.32 19.50 25.78
C LEU A 290 -9.26 20.49 26.96
N LYS A 291 -8.85 21.75 26.74
CA LYS A 291 -8.88 22.80 27.77
C LYS A 291 -10.29 23.14 28.23
N ASP A 292 -11.26 23.13 27.33
CA ASP A 292 -12.66 23.34 27.69
C ASP A 292 -13.18 22.19 28.57
N LEU A 293 -12.78 20.94 28.28
CA LEU A 293 -13.11 19.76 29.11
C LEU A 293 -12.47 19.86 30.51
N ASP A 294 -11.20 20.25 30.60
CA ASP A 294 -10.47 20.45 31.85
C ASP A 294 -11.14 21.55 32.70
N ASN A 295 -11.46 22.69 32.11
CA ASN A 295 -12.18 23.76 32.77
C ASN A 295 -13.56 23.37 33.30
N HIS A 296 -14.31 22.54 32.53
CA HIS A 296 -15.59 22.02 32.96
C HIS A 296 -15.47 21.06 34.15
N ALA A 297 -14.44 20.20 34.15
CA ALA A 297 -14.17 19.32 35.30
C ALA A 297 -13.86 20.15 36.55
N PHE A 298 -13.00 21.16 36.44
CA PHE A 298 -12.66 22.06 37.53
C PHE A 298 -13.89 22.83 38.06
N GLN A 299 -14.75 23.38 37.18
CA GLN A 299 -15.96 24.09 37.57
C GLN A 299 -16.99 23.20 38.27
N SER A 300 -17.05 21.93 37.92
CA SER A 300 -17.93 20.92 38.55
C SER A 300 -17.39 20.37 39.87
N GLY A 301 -16.18 20.80 40.28
CA GLY A 301 -15.52 20.29 41.50
C GLY A 301 -15.00 18.87 41.35
N SER A 302 -14.87 18.37 40.12
CA SER A 302 -14.32 17.07 39.82
C SER A 302 -12.85 17.17 39.45
N GLU A 303 -12.07 16.15 39.79
CA GLU A 303 -10.70 16.05 39.26
C GLU A 303 -10.71 15.76 37.77
N THR A 304 -9.83 16.43 37.04
CA THR A 304 -9.64 16.16 35.60
C THR A 304 -9.10 14.74 35.42
N SER A 305 -9.68 13.97 34.52
CA SER A 305 -9.20 12.63 34.20
C SER A 305 -7.74 12.69 33.74
N SER A 306 -6.91 11.77 34.24
CA SER A 306 -5.50 11.65 33.80
C SER A 306 -5.36 11.57 32.29
N ASN A 307 -6.30 10.90 31.60
CA ASN A 307 -6.31 10.80 30.14
C ASN A 307 -6.43 12.18 29.46
N VAL A 308 -7.12 13.15 30.06
CA VAL A 308 -7.25 14.51 29.50
C VAL A 308 -5.95 15.29 29.72
N VAL A 309 -5.30 15.10 30.86
CA VAL A 309 -4.01 15.74 31.17
C VAL A 309 -2.94 15.22 30.21
N ASP A 310 -2.79 13.90 30.09
CA ASP A 310 -1.84 13.26 29.18
C ASP A 310 -2.08 13.66 27.71
N ALA A 311 -3.36 13.79 27.33
CA ALA A 311 -3.72 14.25 26.00
C ALA A 311 -3.38 15.74 25.77
N LEU A 312 -3.50 16.59 26.79
CA LEU A 312 -3.09 18.00 26.70
C LEU A 312 -1.58 18.12 26.54
N ASP A 313 -0.80 17.38 27.31
CA ASP A 313 0.67 17.38 27.23
C ASP A 313 1.12 16.91 25.83
N SER A 314 0.54 15.81 25.33
CA SER A 314 0.83 15.29 23.99
C SER A 314 0.48 16.28 22.87
N VAL A 315 -0.62 17.02 23.02
CA VAL A 315 -1.05 18.03 22.03
C VAL A 315 -0.15 19.25 22.08
N ASP A 316 0.33 19.66 23.27
CA ASP A 316 1.25 20.79 23.45
C ASP A 316 2.63 20.49 22.85
N GLU A 317 3.14 19.28 23.05
CA GLU A 317 4.37 18.80 22.44
C GLU A 317 4.24 18.78 20.90
N LEU A 318 3.17 18.19 20.37
CA LEU A 318 2.92 18.14 18.94
C LEU A 318 2.75 19.53 18.31
N GLU A 319 2.09 20.48 19.00
CA GLU A 319 1.99 21.88 18.54
C GLU A 319 3.38 22.51 18.44
N THR A 320 4.21 22.30 19.45
CA THR A 320 5.56 22.86 19.53
C THR A 320 6.44 22.30 18.40
N ASP A 321 6.39 20.99 18.19
CA ASP A 321 7.15 20.32 17.14
C ASP A 321 6.75 20.80 15.75
N LEU A 322 5.44 20.87 15.47
CA LEU A 322 4.93 21.35 14.18
C LEU A 322 5.27 22.84 13.94
N ASP A 323 5.30 23.67 14.98
CA ASP A 323 5.63 25.10 14.85
C ASP A 323 7.14 25.30 14.63
N GLN A 324 7.98 24.50 15.27
CA GLN A 324 9.44 24.58 15.15
C GLN A 324 9.95 23.94 13.85
N SER A 325 9.56 22.71 13.56
CA SER A 325 10.04 21.98 12.40
C SER A 325 9.47 22.49 11.07
N LYS A 326 8.23 23.03 11.12
CA LYS A 326 7.43 23.37 9.94
C LYS A 326 7.24 22.22 8.96
N GLU A 327 7.43 21.01 9.44
CA GLU A 327 7.19 19.80 8.69
C GLU A 327 5.70 19.46 8.59
N SER A 328 5.34 18.59 7.66
CA SER A 328 3.98 18.07 7.56
C SER A 328 3.71 17.07 8.66
N MET A 329 2.46 16.98 9.10
CA MET A 329 2.02 15.91 10.00
C MET A 329 1.68 14.66 9.18
N TYR A 330 2.01 13.50 9.71
CA TYR A 330 1.74 12.21 9.08
C TYR A 330 0.72 11.44 9.91
N LYS A 331 -0.37 11.01 9.25
CA LYS A 331 -1.32 10.05 9.84
C LYS A 331 -1.02 8.68 9.26
N LEU A 332 -0.64 7.78 10.13
CA LEU A 332 -0.28 6.41 9.77
C LEU A 332 -1.43 5.45 10.09
N SER A 333 -1.73 4.57 9.15
CA SER A 333 -2.58 3.40 9.38
C SER A 333 -1.81 2.18 8.87
N TYR A 334 -1.57 1.22 9.73
CA TYR A 334 -0.84 0.00 9.42
C TYR A 334 -1.69 -1.22 9.72
N VAL A 335 -1.89 -2.04 8.70
CA VAL A 335 -2.70 -3.26 8.75
C VAL A 335 -1.83 -4.44 8.36
N ILE A 336 -1.90 -5.50 9.14
CA ILE A 336 -1.26 -6.78 8.88
C ILE A 336 -2.37 -7.79 8.58
N ARG A 337 -2.26 -8.48 7.46
CA ARG A 337 -3.12 -9.58 7.07
C ARG A 337 -2.35 -10.88 7.24
N VAL A 338 -2.90 -11.79 7.99
CA VAL A 338 -2.40 -13.15 8.15
C VAL A 338 -3.41 -14.10 7.53
N SER A 339 -2.93 -15.06 6.78
CA SER A 339 -3.79 -16.09 6.18
C SER A 339 -3.17 -17.46 6.33
N ALA A 340 -4.04 -18.46 6.55
CA ALA A 340 -3.66 -19.85 6.75
C ALA A 340 -4.71 -20.78 6.11
N PRO A 341 -4.31 -21.98 5.65
CA PRO A 341 -5.24 -22.94 5.08
C PRO A 341 -6.10 -23.66 6.12
N CYS A 342 -5.83 -23.48 7.42
CA CYS A 342 -6.61 -24.06 8.51
C CYS A 342 -6.64 -23.09 9.70
N LEU A 343 -7.64 -23.26 10.58
CA LEU A 343 -7.64 -22.60 11.88
C LEU A 343 -6.55 -23.24 12.75
N LEU A 344 -5.66 -22.41 13.26
CA LEU A 344 -4.66 -22.79 14.26
C LEU A 344 -5.28 -22.87 15.64
#